data_d1c29bef219f581a044839d9d37c2535
#
_entry.id   d1c29bef219f581a044839d9d37c2535
#
_cell.length_a   1.000
_cell.length_b   1.000
_cell.length_c   1.000
_cell.angle_alpha   90.00
_cell.angle_beta   90.00
_cell.angle_gamma   90.00
#
_symmetry.space_group_name_H-M   'P 1'
#
loop_
_entity.id
_entity.type
_entity.pdbx_description
1 polymer ?
#
loop_
_entity_poly.entity_id
_entity_poly.type
_entity_poly.pdbx_seq_one_letter_code
_entity_poly.pdbx_strand_id
1 'polypeptide(L)'
;PKQIRRICVPVPEFITQFLSQNPDRNAPILPQLAQAIAKTAGDIRILEQINQDEWAAFRLPEHCYFNLRIIDDGGQELAMGRDLIQIQQQLGKAATTTFRDNTQEFERDNVTAWDIGILPESIKFARGKQQLTGYLGLQKEKDGRIALRLFDTSAAAGHAHRLGVIELMKLQLKEQVKDLNKGIQGFTQAAMLLKHINADTLRDDLTQAVCDRAFIGEDKLPRNEKSFKEQIKRARSRLPAVKEALSRYLQETAAAYAELNGKLGKHPLTHLLRLRLQTLLAPGFATRTPWAQWPRLPIYLKAMTLRLEKYSSNPARDAAREADIQELEQMWQEKTDGLAKQGQPVSDGLAAFKWMIEELRVSLFAQELKTPYPVSVKRLLKM
;
A
#
# COMPACT_ATOMS: atom_id res chain seq x y z
N PRO A 1 -9.45 34.65 -1.09
CA PRO A 1 -9.99 35.99 -1.29
C PRO A 1 -9.41 37.07 -0.36
N LYS A 2 -9.30 36.83 0.97
CA LYS A 2 -8.76 37.84 1.92
C LYS A 2 -7.31 38.18 1.67
N GLN A 3 -6.46 37.24 1.29
CA GLN A 3 -5.05 37.48 0.96
C GLN A 3 -4.93 38.24 -0.36
N ILE A 4 -5.72 37.91 -1.39
CA ILE A 4 -5.75 38.61 -2.66
C ILE A 4 -6.19 40.06 -2.47
N ARG A 5 -7.21 40.31 -1.65
CA ARG A 5 -7.69 41.69 -1.34
C ARG A 5 -6.64 42.59 -0.72
N ARG A 6 -5.66 42.05 -0.03
CA ARG A 6 -4.58 42.84 0.58
C ARG A 6 -3.52 43.28 -0.44
N ILE A 7 -3.40 42.56 -1.55
CA ILE A 7 -2.31 42.73 -2.50
C ILE A 7 -2.84 43.27 -3.83
N CYS A 8 -3.99 42.78 -4.30
CA CYS A 8 -4.57 43.19 -5.59
C CYS A 8 -5.94 43.84 -5.39
N VAL A 9 -6.04 45.11 -5.62
CA VAL A 9 -7.28 45.90 -5.54
C VAL A 9 -7.42 46.69 -6.84
N PRO A 10 -8.57 46.60 -7.51
CA PRO A 10 -9.74 45.75 -7.20
C PRO A 10 -9.56 44.29 -7.64
N VAL A 11 -10.06 43.35 -6.82
CA VAL A 11 -9.93 41.89 -7.05
C VAL A 11 -10.66 41.41 -8.32
N PRO A 12 -11.88 41.91 -8.65
CA PRO A 12 -12.58 41.47 -9.85
C PRO A 12 -11.79 41.74 -11.14
N GLU A 13 -11.21 42.93 -11.28
CA GLU A 13 -10.41 43.31 -12.44
C GLU A 13 -9.14 42.45 -12.55
N PHE A 14 -8.45 42.20 -11.43
CA PHE A 14 -7.30 41.33 -11.39
C PHE A 14 -7.64 39.91 -11.85
N ILE A 15 -8.72 39.33 -11.35
CA ILE A 15 -9.16 37.99 -11.74
C ILE A 15 -9.54 37.92 -13.23
N THR A 16 -10.26 38.92 -13.71
CA THR A 16 -10.63 39.04 -15.14
C THR A 16 -9.38 39.10 -16.01
N GLN A 17 -8.39 39.91 -15.62
CA GLN A 17 -7.11 40.02 -16.33
C GLN A 17 -6.32 38.71 -16.30
N PHE A 18 -6.26 38.04 -15.14
CA PHE A 18 -5.61 36.72 -15.01
C PHE A 18 -6.24 35.66 -15.93
N LEU A 19 -7.56 35.58 -15.94
CA LEU A 19 -8.28 34.63 -16.78
C LEU A 19 -8.17 34.94 -18.28
N SER A 20 -8.11 36.24 -18.67
CA SER A 20 -7.92 36.65 -20.06
C SER A 20 -6.55 36.30 -20.63
N GLN A 21 -5.54 36.10 -19.78
CA GLN A 21 -4.20 35.63 -20.15
C GLN A 21 -4.14 34.13 -20.48
N ASN A 22 -5.28 33.41 -20.45
CA ASN A 22 -5.38 31.97 -20.71
C ASN A 22 -4.36 31.16 -19.89
N PRO A 23 -4.51 31.06 -18.56
CA PRO A 23 -3.63 30.25 -17.75
C PRO A 23 -3.61 28.80 -18.28
N ASP A 24 -2.45 28.14 -18.17
CA ASP A 24 -2.31 26.76 -18.64
C ASP A 24 -3.31 25.84 -17.95
N ARG A 25 -4.23 25.26 -18.72
CA ARG A 25 -5.26 24.36 -18.22
C ARG A 25 -4.76 22.99 -17.82
N ASN A 26 -3.53 22.62 -18.26
CA ASN A 26 -2.89 21.35 -17.91
C ASN A 26 -2.02 21.45 -16.65
N ALA A 27 -1.84 22.64 -16.11
CA ALA A 27 -1.07 22.89 -14.88
C ALA A 27 -1.99 23.36 -13.74
N PRO A 28 -1.63 23.09 -12.47
CA PRO A 28 -2.39 23.54 -11.31
C PRO A 28 -2.57 25.06 -11.32
N ILE A 29 -3.79 25.53 -11.09
CA ILE A 29 -4.13 26.96 -11.20
C ILE A 29 -3.60 27.80 -10.02
N LEU A 30 -3.49 27.25 -8.83
CA LEU A 30 -3.07 27.99 -7.63
C LEU A 30 -1.64 28.52 -7.74
N PRO A 31 -0.62 27.77 -8.18
CA PRO A 31 0.71 28.30 -8.46
C PRO A 31 0.74 29.40 -9.51
N GLN A 32 -0.05 29.26 -10.59
CA GLN A 32 -0.14 30.28 -11.64
C GLN A 32 -0.77 31.58 -11.10
N LEU A 33 -1.82 31.45 -10.28
CA LEU A 33 -2.45 32.58 -9.61
C LEU A 33 -1.49 33.29 -8.66
N ALA A 34 -0.71 32.53 -7.86
CA ALA A 34 0.29 33.10 -6.97
C ALA A 34 1.37 33.89 -7.72
N GLN A 35 1.86 33.35 -8.84
CA GLN A 35 2.82 34.05 -9.71
C GLN A 35 2.23 35.33 -10.32
N ALA A 36 0.98 35.28 -10.76
CA ALA A 36 0.29 36.46 -11.29
C ALA A 36 0.14 37.57 -10.24
N ILE A 37 -0.18 37.20 -8.98
CA ILE A 37 -0.25 38.13 -7.87
C ILE A 37 1.13 38.80 -7.61
N ALA A 38 2.19 37.99 -7.55
CA ALA A 38 3.56 38.50 -7.34
C ALA A 38 4.01 39.44 -8.47
N LYS A 39 3.67 39.12 -9.72
CA LYS A 39 3.94 39.93 -10.89
C LYS A 39 3.18 41.28 -10.82
N THR A 40 1.91 41.25 -10.46
CA THR A 40 1.09 42.49 -10.35
C THR A 40 1.56 43.38 -9.22
N ALA A 41 2.02 42.78 -8.11
CA ALA A 41 2.55 43.52 -6.98
C ALA A 41 4.00 44.03 -7.19
N GLY A 42 4.70 43.53 -8.20
CA GLY A 42 6.10 43.89 -8.47
C GLY A 42 7.12 43.33 -7.46
N ASP A 43 6.71 42.43 -6.59
CA ASP A 43 7.56 41.86 -5.53
C ASP A 43 7.44 40.35 -5.45
N ILE A 44 8.49 39.62 -5.86
CA ILE A 44 8.54 38.15 -5.86
C ILE A 44 8.49 37.56 -4.44
N ARG A 45 8.91 38.32 -3.40
CA ARG A 45 8.88 37.89 -2.00
C ARG A 45 7.44 37.63 -1.49
N ILE A 46 6.44 38.14 -2.20
CA ILE A 46 5.03 37.89 -1.91
C ILE A 46 4.72 36.41 -2.06
N LEU A 47 5.42 35.63 -2.91
CA LEU A 47 5.26 34.20 -3.03
C LEU A 47 5.53 33.47 -1.71
N GLU A 48 6.45 33.94 -0.89
CA GLU A 48 6.76 33.40 0.44
C GLU A 48 5.65 33.69 1.47
N GLN A 49 4.85 34.72 1.23
CA GLN A 49 3.73 35.14 2.09
C GLN A 49 2.39 34.45 1.69
N ILE A 50 2.35 33.87 0.48
CA ILE A 50 1.16 33.18 -0.01
C ILE A 50 1.23 31.72 0.44
N ASN A 51 0.39 31.37 1.40
CA ASN A 51 0.21 29.97 1.81
C ASN A 51 -0.71 29.23 0.81
N GLN A 52 -0.10 28.55 -0.16
CA GLN A 52 -0.83 27.78 -1.17
C GLN A 52 -1.56 26.58 -0.57
N ASP A 53 -1.04 25.99 0.51
CA ASP A 53 -1.68 24.86 1.21
C ASP A 53 -2.97 25.33 1.91
N GLU A 54 -2.96 26.53 2.50
CA GLU A 54 -4.17 27.15 3.04
C GLU A 54 -5.23 27.42 1.96
N TRP A 55 -4.80 27.79 0.76
CA TRP A 55 -5.71 27.95 -0.39
C TRP A 55 -6.28 26.61 -0.85
N ALA A 56 -5.47 25.59 -0.92
CA ALA A 56 -5.92 24.24 -1.30
C ALA A 56 -6.86 23.62 -0.26
N ALA A 57 -6.65 23.92 1.02
CA ALA A 57 -7.49 23.47 2.12
C ALA A 57 -8.81 24.26 2.25
N PHE A 58 -8.97 25.39 1.55
CA PHE A 58 -10.17 26.21 1.63
C PHE A 58 -11.37 25.52 1.00
N ARG A 59 -12.39 25.26 1.81
CA ARG A 59 -13.65 24.72 1.32
C ARG A 59 -14.45 25.79 0.59
N LEU A 60 -14.73 25.55 -0.67
CA LEU A 60 -15.63 26.38 -1.46
C LEU A 60 -17.09 26.22 -0.99
N PRO A 61 -17.95 27.25 -1.14
CA PRO A 61 -19.39 27.05 -1.02
C PRO A 61 -19.88 25.97 -1.99
N GLU A 62 -20.91 25.22 -1.60
CA GLU A 62 -21.40 24.08 -2.39
C GLU A 62 -21.71 24.39 -3.85
N HIS A 63 -22.23 25.61 -4.12
CA HIS A 63 -22.54 26.03 -5.49
C HIS A 63 -21.30 26.26 -6.37
N CYS A 64 -20.12 26.32 -5.80
CA CYS A 64 -18.84 26.47 -6.53
C CYS A 64 -18.23 25.11 -6.91
N TYR A 65 -18.73 24.00 -6.41
CA TYR A 65 -18.30 22.68 -6.86
C TYR A 65 -19.02 22.29 -8.15
N PHE A 66 -18.31 21.55 -9.01
CA PHE A 66 -18.92 20.98 -10.20
C PHE A 66 -20.08 20.06 -9.80
N ASN A 67 -21.21 20.20 -10.48
CA ASN A 67 -22.30 19.26 -10.38
C ASN A 67 -22.10 18.21 -11.49
N LEU A 68 -21.76 17.00 -11.08
CA LEU A 68 -21.49 15.88 -11.97
C LEU A 68 -22.81 15.17 -12.27
N ARG A 69 -23.11 14.98 -13.52
CA ARG A 69 -24.25 14.22 -14.01
C ARG A 69 -23.76 13.04 -14.83
N ILE A 70 -23.99 11.85 -14.34
CA ILE A 70 -23.63 10.61 -15.02
C ILE A 70 -24.85 10.12 -15.77
N ILE A 71 -24.69 9.97 -17.07
CA ILE A 71 -25.77 9.48 -17.99
C ILE A 71 -25.26 8.18 -18.65
N ASP A 72 -26.18 7.25 -18.90
CA ASP A 72 -25.87 6.07 -19.71
C ASP A 72 -25.92 6.43 -21.20
N ASP A 73 -25.57 5.47 -22.06
CA ASP A 73 -25.62 5.68 -23.52
C ASP A 73 -27.02 5.85 -24.10
N GLY A 74 -28.04 5.49 -23.34
CA GLY A 74 -29.45 5.73 -23.67
C GLY A 74 -29.90 7.14 -23.30
N GLY A 75 -29.02 7.95 -22.65
CA GLY A 75 -29.37 9.29 -22.17
C GLY A 75 -30.09 9.30 -20.83
N GLN A 76 -30.24 8.15 -20.16
CA GLN A 76 -30.83 8.05 -18.83
C GLN A 76 -29.84 8.48 -17.75
N GLU A 77 -30.28 9.30 -16.80
CA GLU A 77 -29.47 9.73 -15.67
C GLU A 77 -29.29 8.58 -14.69
N LEU A 78 -28.04 8.23 -14.44
CA LEU A 78 -27.64 7.17 -13.48
C LEU A 78 -27.35 7.73 -12.10
N ALA A 79 -26.74 8.89 -12.03
CA ALA A 79 -26.47 9.61 -10.79
C ALA A 79 -26.16 11.08 -11.06
N MET A 80 -26.44 11.93 -10.08
CA MET A 80 -26.08 13.33 -10.10
C MET A 80 -25.63 13.77 -8.70
N GLY A 81 -24.59 14.59 -8.62
CA GLY A 81 -24.09 15.11 -7.35
C GLY A 81 -22.82 15.91 -7.51
N ARG A 82 -22.34 16.45 -6.39
CA ARG A 82 -21.12 17.27 -6.33
C ARG A 82 -19.94 16.53 -5.67
N ASP A 83 -20.21 15.41 -5.06
CA ASP A 83 -19.19 14.53 -4.47
C ASP A 83 -18.91 13.34 -5.42
N LEU A 84 -17.80 13.45 -6.15
CA LEU A 84 -17.36 12.42 -7.08
C LEU A 84 -17.14 11.07 -6.38
N ILE A 85 -16.61 11.09 -5.13
CA ILE A 85 -16.34 9.87 -4.36
C ILE A 85 -17.64 9.15 -4.02
N GLN A 86 -18.64 9.90 -3.57
CA GLN A 86 -19.96 9.35 -3.26
C GLN A 86 -20.64 8.78 -4.52
N ILE A 87 -20.56 9.48 -5.65
CA ILE A 87 -21.09 9.02 -6.94
C ILE A 87 -20.36 7.74 -7.37
N GLN A 88 -19.04 7.70 -7.29
CA GLN A 88 -18.24 6.50 -7.60
C GLN A 88 -18.58 5.31 -6.72
N GLN A 89 -18.82 5.52 -5.42
CA GLN A 89 -19.24 4.45 -4.51
C GLN A 89 -20.65 3.93 -4.82
N GLN A 90 -21.59 4.82 -5.14
CA GLN A 90 -22.96 4.45 -5.52
C GLN A 90 -22.99 3.68 -6.83
N LEU A 91 -22.34 4.22 -7.87
CA LEU A 91 -22.29 3.60 -9.18
C LEU A 91 -21.38 2.37 -9.21
N GLY A 92 -20.30 2.35 -8.42
CA GLY A 92 -19.40 1.21 -8.32
C GLY A 92 -20.11 -0.04 -7.83
N LYS A 93 -20.99 0.06 -6.84
CA LYS A 93 -21.82 -1.05 -6.38
C LYS A 93 -22.80 -1.52 -7.47
N ALA A 94 -23.50 -0.58 -8.12
CA ALA A 94 -24.43 -0.89 -9.20
C ALA A 94 -23.70 -1.45 -10.44
N ALA A 95 -22.55 -0.89 -10.82
CA ALA A 95 -21.71 -1.38 -11.91
C ALA A 95 -21.17 -2.77 -11.62
N THR A 96 -20.71 -3.05 -10.40
CA THR A 96 -20.22 -4.38 -9.99
C THR A 96 -21.34 -5.42 -10.04
N THR A 97 -22.56 -5.08 -9.58
CA THR A 97 -23.71 -6.00 -9.67
C THR A 97 -24.08 -6.26 -11.13
N THR A 98 -24.18 -5.22 -11.93
CA THR A 98 -24.52 -5.32 -13.36
C THR A 98 -23.39 -5.97 -14.20
N PHE A 99 -22.14 -5.78 -13.79
CA PHE A 99 -20.99 -6.45 -14.38
C PHE A 99 -21.06 -7.97 -14.11
N ARG A 100 -21.43 -8.39 -12.90
CA ARG A 100 -21.59 -9.80 -12.52
C ARG A 100 -22.72 -10.52 -13.27
N ASP A 101 -23.83 -9.87 -13.49
CA ASP A 101 -24.99 -10.51 -14.15
C ASP A 101 -24.74 -10.92 -15.61
N ASN A 102 -23.72 -10.32 -16.27
CA ASN A 102 -23.36 -10.62 -17.67
C ASN A 102 -22.04 -11.38 -17.82
N THR A 103 -21.42 -11.83 -16.73
CA THR A 103 -20.07 -12.44 -16.76
C THR A 103 -20.09 -13.92 -16.46
N GLN A 104 -21.24 -14.55 -16.20
CA GLN A 104 -21.35 -15.99 -15.88
C GLN A 104 -20.73 -16.90 -16.93
N GLU A 105 -20.70 -16.47 -18.19
CA GLU A 105 -20.07 -17.22 -19.28
C GLU A 105 -18.53 -17.33 -19.12
N PHE A 106 -17.90 -16.37 -18.45
CA PHE A 106 -16.44 -16.29 -18.25
C PHE A 106 -16.01 -16.75 -16.86
N GLU A 107 -16.95 -16.98 -15.96
CA GLU A 107 -16.67 -17.35 -14.57
C GLU A 107 -16.81 -18.86 -14.36
N ARG A 108 -15.98 -19.39 -13.47
CA ARG A 108 -16.00 -20.79 -13.11
C ARG A 108 -15.74 -20.95 -11.63
N ASP A 109 -16.62 -21.66 -10.96
CA ASP A 109 -16.47 -22.01 -9.55
C ASP A 109 -15.61 -23.27 -9.36
N ASN A 110 -15.04 -23.40 -8.16
CA ASN A 110 -14.36 -24.60 -7.68
C ASN A 110 -13.25 -25.11 -8.60
N VAL A 111 -12.31 -24.23 -8.95
CA VAL A 111 -11.11 -24.56 -9.72
C VAL A 111 -10.13 -25.32 -8.82
N THR A 112 -9.89 -26.60 -9.09
CA THR A 112 -8.97 -27.45 -8.30
C THR A 112 -7.71 -27.86 -9.07
N ALA A 113 -7.69 -27.62 -10.38
CA ALA A 113 -6.58 -27.85 -11.27
C ALA A 113 -6.57 -26.77 -12.38
N TRP A 114 -5.47 -26.67 -13.13
CA TRP A 114 -5.42 -25.77 -14.29
C TRP A 114 -6.08 -26.44 -15.51
N ASP A 115 -7.39 -26.53 -15.51
CA ASP A 115 -8.24 -27.04 -16.58
C ASP A 115 -9.09 -25.92 -17.24
N ILE A 116 -8.71 -24.68 -16.99
CA ILE A 116 -9.39 -23.46 -17.45
C ILE A 116 -8.84 -22.94 -18.80
N GLY A 117 -7.94 -23.71 -19.44
CA GLY A 117 -7.36 -23.37 -20.73
C GLY A 117 -6.37 -22.20 -20.65
N ILE A 118 -6.36 -21.38 -21.70
CA ILE A 118 -5.55 -20.17 -21.77
C ILE A 118 -6.34 -19.02 -21.15
N LEU A 119 -5.75 -18.36 -20.17
CA LEU A 119 -6.34 -17.24 -19.45
C LEU A 119 -5.81 -15.92 -20.04
N PRO A 120 -6.55 -15.21 -20.90
CA PRO A 120 -6.12 -13.92 -21.42
C PRO A 120 -6.04 -12.88 -20.28
N GLU A 121 -5.16 -11.90 -20.44
CA GLU A 121 -5.04 -10.80 -19.46
C GLU A 121 -6.30 -9.94 -19.44
N SER A 122 -6.91 -9.73 -20.61
CA SER A 122 -8.15 -8.98 -20.75
C SER A 122 -9.05 -9.62 -21.80
N ILE A 123 -10.35 -9.44 -21.62
CA ILE A 123 -11.37 -9.80 -22.60
C ILE A 123 -12.23 -8.57 -22.92
N LYS A 124 -12.65 -8.47 -24.18
CA LYS A 124 -13.62 -7.45 -24.61
C LYS A 124 -14.96 -8.12 -24.84
N PHE A 125 -15.99 -7.59 -24.25
CA PHE A 125 -17.34 -8.07 -24.43
C PHE A 125 -18.31 -6.91 -24.65
N ALA A 126 -19.35 -7.14 -25.46
CA ALA A 126 -20.34 -6.12 -25.77
C ALA A 126 -21.45 -6.12 -24.72
N ARG A 127 -21.88 -4.94 -24.30
CA ARG A 127 -23.07 -4.74 -23.49
C ARG A 127 -23.96 -3.72 -24.16
N GLY A 128 -25.04 -4.18 -24.79
CA GLY A 128 -25.83 -3.31 -25.63
C GLY A 128 -24.98 -2.69 -26.75
N LYS A 129 -24.84 -1.38 -26.76
CA LYS A 129 -24.00 -0.64 -27.73
C LYS A 129 -22.57 -0.39 -27.20
N GLN A 130 -22.26 -0.76 -25.95
CA GLN A 130 -20.94 -0.50 -25.35
C GLN A 130 -20.02 -1.70 -25.43
N GLN A 131 -18.73 -1.44 -25.66
CA GLN A 131 -17.66 -2.43 -25.57
C GLN A 131 -16.95 -2.25 -24.24
N LEU A 132 -17.08 -3.24 -23.36
CA LEU A 132 -16.44 -3.27 -22.04
C LEU A 132 -15.17 -4.11 -22.09
N THR A 133 -14.20 -3.76 -21.27
CA THR A 133 -12.98 -4.56 -21.05
C THR A 133 -13.01 -5.11 -19.64
N GLY A 134 -12.88 -6.42 -19.51
CA GLY A 134 -12.75 -7.09 -18.24
C GLY A 134 -11.43 -7.88 -18.16
N TYR A 135 -11.00 -8.17 -16.94
CA TYR A 135 -9.72 -8.81 -16.64
C TYR A 135 -9.95 -10.11 -15.88
N LEU A 136 -9.54 -11.23 -16.46
CA LEU A 136 -9.72 -12.55 -15.84
C LEU A 136 -8.64 -12.84 -14.83
N GLY A 137 -9.05 -13.40 -13.67
CA GLY A 137 -8.16 -13.82 -12.62
C GLY A 137 -8.74 -14.95 -11.77
N LEU A 138 -7.87 -15.80 -11.24
CA LEU A 138 -8.25 -16.73 -10.18
C LEU A 138 -8.42 -15.96 -8.88
N GLN A 139 -9.48 -16.22 -8.15
CA GLN A 139 -9.78 -15.61 -6.86
C GLN A 139 -9.88 -16.69 -5.80
N LYS A 140 -9.28 -16.45 -4.63
CA LYS A 140 -9.57 -17.22 -3.43
C LYS A 140 -10.84 -16.66 -2.79
N GLU A 141 -11.86 -17.49 -2.68
CA GLU A 141 -13.13 -17.15 -2.03
C GLU A 141 -13.00 -17.22 -0.50
N LYS A 142 -13.97 -16.62 0.21
CA LYS A 142 -13.97 -16.59 1.69
C LYS A 142 -14.03 -17.98 2.33
N ASP A 143 -14.63 -18.94 1.67
CA ASP A 143 -14.71 -20.35 2.11
C ASP A 143 -13.47 -21.17 1.72
N GLY A 144 -12.45 -20.54 1.16
CA GLY A 144 -11.19 -21.16 0.75
C GLY A 144 -11.22 -21.81 -0.64
N ARG A 145 -12.35 -21.85 -1.33
CA ARG A 145 -12.43 -22.32 -2.72
C ARG A 145 -11.73 -21.34 -3.66
N ILE A 146 -11.31 -21.85 -4.80
CA ILE A 146 -10.72 -21.03 -5.87
C ILE A 146 -11.72 -20.95 -7.00
N ALA A 147 -11.95 -19.74 -7.50
CA ALA A 147 -12.85 -19.50 -8.62
C ALA A 147 -12.16 -18.64 -9.68
N LEU A 148 -12.55 -18.79 -10.93
CA LEU A 148 -12.22 -17.86 -12.01
C LEU A 148 -13.24 -16.73 -11.99
N ARG A 149 -12.78 -15.50 -11.94
CA ARG A 149 -13.62 -14.29 -11.87
C ARG A 149 -13.17 -13.25 -12.86
N LEU A 150 -14.12 -12.42 -13.25
CA LEU A 150 -13.88 -11.25 -14.09
C LEU A 150 -13.85 -9.99 -13.22
N PHE A 151 -12.83 -9.16 -13.43
CA PHE A 151 -12.59 -7.92 -12.69
C PHE A 151 -12.69 -6.72 -13.64
N ASP A 152 -13.04 -5.58 -13.08
CA ASP A 152 -13.16 -4.29 -13.79
C ASP A 152 -11.80 -3.61 -14.01
N THR A 153 -10.78 -3.95 -13.21
CA THR A 153 -9.45 -3.39 -13.29
C THR A 153 -8.36 -4.45 -13.38
N SER A 154 -7.31 -4.19 -14.15
CA SER A 154 -6.13 -5.06 -14.27
C SER A 154 -5.42 -5.25 -12.92
N ALA A 155 -5.38 -4.21 -12.09
CA ALA A 155 -4.73 -4.28 -10.77
C ALA A 155 -5.47 -5.23 -9.82
N ALA A 156 -6.82 -5.14 -9.75
CA ALA A 156 -7.63 -6.04 -8.92
C ALA A 156 -7.52 -7.49 -9.41
N ALA A 157 -7.60 -7.69 -10.73
CA ALA A 157 -7.42 -9.00 -11.33
C ALA A 157 -6.03 -9.60 -11.05
N GLY A 158 -4.97 -8.80 -11.19
CA GLY A 158 -3.58 -9.22 -10.94
C GLY A 158 -3.37 -9.64 -9.49
N HIS A 159 -3.88 -8.84 -8.54
CA HIS A 159 -3.79 -9.17 -7.12
C HIS A 159 -4.57 -10.46 -6.78
N ALA A 160 -5.81 -10.56 -7.21
CA ALA A 160 -6.65 -11.75 -6.98
C ALA A 160 -6.03 -13.00 -7.64
N HIS A 161 -5.55 -12.87 -8.87
CA HIS A 161 -4.92 -13.95 -9.62
C HIS A 161 -3.67 -14.48 -8.94
N ARG A 162 -2.82 -13.61 -8.40
CA ARG A 162 -1.65 -14.01 -7.61
C ARG A 162 -2.05 -14.90 -6.43
N LEU A 163 -3.02 -14.46 -5.64
CA LEU A 163 -3.50 -15.23 -4.48
C LEU A 163 -4.17 -16.54 -4.90
N GLY A 164 -5.01 -16.51 -5.93
CA GLY A 164 -5.67 -17.70 -6.47
C GLY A 164 -4.69 -18.73 -7.02
N VAL A 165 -3.66 -18.30 -7.75
CA VAL A 165 -2.60 -19.19 -8.25
C VAL A 165 -1.83 -19.83 -7.10
N ILE A 166 -1.48 -19.07 -6.05
CA ILE A 166 -0.80 -19.62 -4.88
C ILE A 166 -1.65 -20.71 -4.21
N GLU A 167 -2.95 -20.47 -4.03
CA GLU A 167 -3.84 -21.46 -3.45
C GLU A 167 -3.98 -22.70 -4.35
N LEU A 168 -4.08 -22.52 -5.68
CA LEU A 168 -4.12 -23.63 -6.63
C LEU A 168 -2.81 -24.45 -6.58
N MET A 169 -1.66 -23.79 -6.45
CA MET A 169 -0.37 -24.46 -6.28
C MET A 169 -0.29 -25.23 -4.95
N LYS A 170 -0.87 -24.69 -3.86
CA LYS A 170 -0.95 -25.40 -2.57
C LYS A 170 -1.73 -26.71 -2.72
N LEU A 171 -2.80 -26.73 -3.51
CA LEU A 171 -3.55 -27.97 -3.80
C LEU A 171 -2.70 -29.01 -4.54
N GLN A 172 -1.78 -28.58 -5.42
CA GLN A 172 -0.88 -29.45 -6.17
C GLN A 172 0.38 -29.87 -5.38
N LEU A 173 0.71 -29.12 -4.32
CA LEU A 173 1.90 -29.30 -3.48
C LEU A 173 1.53 -29.62 -2.03
N LYS A 174 0.42 -30.35 -1.81
CA LYS A 174 -0.15 -30.61 -0.47
C LYS A 174 0.86 -31.14 0.54
N GLU A 175 1.65 -32.14 0.15
CA GLU A 175 2.63 -32.76 1.05
C GLU A 175 3.73 -31.76 1.43
N GLN A 176 4.25 -31.00 0.44
CA GLN A 176 5.29 -29.99 0.70
C GLN A 176 4.78 -28.87 1.61
N VAL A 177 3.52 -28.43 1.43
CA VAL A 177 2.89 -27.42 2.31
C VAL A 177 2.66 -27.98 3.72
N LYS A 178 2.26 -29.25 3.84
CA LYS A 178 2.11 -29.92 5.13
C LYS A 178 3.43 -30.02 5.88
N ASP A 179 4.52 -30.37 5.18
CA ASP A 179 5.88 -30.42 5.74
C ASP A 179 6.39 -29.01 6.10
N LEU A 180 6.01 -28.01 5.32
CA LEU A 180 6.32 -26.62 5.62
C LEU A 180 5.67 -26.18 6.93
N ASN A 181 4.38 -26.46 7.13
CA ASN A 181 3.65 -26.08 8.35
C ASN A 181 4.27 -26.65 9.64
N LYS A 182 4.95 -27.78 9.55
CA LYS A 182 5.61 -28.45 10.68
C LYS A 182 7.07 -28.06 10.82
N GLY A 183 7.69 -27.62 9.74
CA GLY A 183 9.15 -27.54 9.61
C GLY A 183 9.76 -26.13 9.62
N ILE A 184 9.03 -25.08 10.00
CA ILE A 184 9.61 -23.73 10.16
C ILE A 184 10.39 -23.70 11.47
N GLN A 185 11.72 -23.63 11.38
CA GLN A 185 12.58 -23.56 12.56
C GLN A 185 12.42 -22.20 13.26
N GLY A 186 12.47 -22.21 14.59
CA GLY A 186 12.26 -21.00 15.41
C GLY A 186 10.78 -20.64 15.64
N PHE A 187 9.82 -21.35 15.02
CA PHE A 187 8.39 -21.08 15.18
C PHE A 187 7.93 -21.09 16.64
N THR A 188 8.30 -22.14 17.41
CA THR A 188 7.88 -22.28 18.81
C THR A 188 8.37 -21.11 19.68
N GLN A 189 9.62 -20.69 19.49
CA GLN A 189 10.20 -19.54 20.19
C GLN A 189 9.49 -18.25 19.78
N ALA A 190 9.26 -18.02 18.48
CA ALA A 190 8.54 -16.85 17.98
C ALA A 190 7.12 -16.79 18.53
N ALA A 191 6.38 -17.91 18.53
CA ALA A 191 5.03 -17.97 19.08
C ALA A 191 4.96 -17.69 20.59
N MET A 192 5.97 -18.12 21.35
CA MET A 192 6.08 -17.82 22.79
C MET A 192 6.35 -16.35 23.07
N LEU A 193 7.10 -15.67 22.19
CA LEU A 193 7.44 -14.26 22.34
C LEU A 193 6.33 -13.33 21.82
N LEU A 194 5.74 -13.68 20.68
CA LEU A 194 4.70 -12.89 20.03
C LEU A 194 3.28 -13.30 20.50
N LYS A 195 3.07 -13.38 21.82
CA LYS A 195 1.81 -13.83 22.46
C LYS A 195 0.56 -13.03 22.06
N HIS A 196 0.73 -11.84 21.48
CA HIS A 196 -0.38 -11.05 20.95
C HIS A 196 -0.90 -11.58 19.60
N ILE A 197 -0.19 -12.53 18.99
CA ILE A 197 -0.62 -13.25 17.79
C ILE A 197 -0.95 -14.68 18.17
N ASN A 198 -2.11 -15.16 17.77
CA ASN A 198 -2.45 -16.58 17.94
C ASN A 198 -1.44 -17.46 17.17
N ALA A 199 -1.00 -18.57 17.79
CA ALA A 199 0.05 -19.43 17.21
C ALA A 199 -0.35 -20.03 15.86
N ASP A 200 -1.61 -20.41 15.66
CA ASP A 200 -2.07 -20.97 14.39
C ASP A 200 -2.12 -19.88 13.32
N THR A 201 -2.61 -18.68 13.67
CA THR A 201 -2.57 -17.51 12.77
C THR A 201 -1.13 -17.16 12.36
N LEU A 202 -0.18 -17.21 13.30
CA LEU A 202 1.24 -16.97 13.00
C LEU A 202 1.81 -18.03 12.05
N ARG A 203 1.45 -19.31 12.28
CA ARG A 203 1.90 -20.42 11.43
C ARG A 203 1.37 -20.28 10.01
N ASP A 204 0.10 -19.94 9.87
CA ASP A 204 -0.54 -19.75 8.57
C ASP A 204 0.07 -18.56 7.82
N ASP A 205 0.33 -17.46 8.53
CA ASP A 205 0.95 -16.26 7.98
C ASP A 205 2.39 -16.54 7.46
N LEU A 206 3.20 -17.22 8.26
CA LEU A 206 4.57 -17.63 7.86
C LEU A 206 4.53 -18.61 6.68
N THR A 207 3.63 -19.57 6.70
CA THR A 207 3.44 -20.51 5.60
C THR A 207 3.04 -19.79 4.32
N GLN A 208 2.11 -18.84 4.42
CA GLN A 208 1.69 -18.03 3.28
C GLN A 208 2.86 -17.20 2.72
N ALA A 209 3.67 -16.60 3.57
CA ALA A 209 4.84 -15.81 3.14
C ALA A 209 5.88 -16.69 2.41
N VAL A 210 6.15 -17.91 2.91
CA VAL A 210 7.02 -18.87 2.20
C VAL A 210 6.41 -19.28 0.86
N CYS A 211 5.12 -19.61 0.82
CA CYS A 211 4.44 -19.98 -0.40
C CYS A 211 4.46 -18.84 -1.43
N ASP A 212 4.14 -17.62 -1.03
CA ASP A 212 4.18 -16.47 -1.94
C ASP A 212 5.57 -16.31 -2.58
N ARG A 213 6.64 -16.36 -1.76
CA ARG A 213 8.01 -16.21 -2.26
C ARG A 213 8.49 -17.39 -3.09
N ALA A 214 8.25 -18.63 -2.65
CA ALA A 214 8.72 -19.82 -3.34
C ALA A 214 7.93 -20.11 -4.62
N PHE A 215 6.61 -19.91 -4.57
CA PHE A 215 5.71 -20.27 -5.66
C PHE A 215 5.73 -19.24 -6.79
N ILE A 216 5.69 -17.98 -6.46
CA ILE A 216 5.65 -16.89 -7.43
C ILE A 216 6.90 -16.02 -7.32
N GLY A 217 7.17 -15.44 -6.14
CA GLY A 217 8.24 -14.45 -6.00
C GLY A 217 8.02 -13.27 -6.96
N GLU A 218 8.98 -13.06 -7.85
CA GLU A 218 8.98 -12.00 -8.87
C GLU A 218 8.68 -12.52 -10.28
N ASP A 219 8.32 -13.82 -10.40
CA ASP A 219 8.00 -14.41 -11.70
C ASP A 219 6.67 -13.85 -12.24
N LYS A 220 6.53 -13.86 -13.56
CA LYS A 220 5.23 -13.58 -14.19
C LYS A 220 4.21 -14.65 -13.79
N LEU A 221 3.00 -14.22 -13.51
CA LEU A 221 1.90 -15.13 -13.18
C LEU A 221 1.58 -16.05 -14.37
N PRO A 222 1.36 -17.33 -14.12
CA PRO A 222 1.00 -18.27 -15.17
C PRO A 222 -0.39 -17.93 -15.73
N ARG A 223 -0.54 -18.03 -17.06
CA ARG A 223 -1.77 -17.77 -17.81
C ARG A 223 -2.22 -18.97 -18.67
N ASN A 224 -1.54 -20.09 -18.57
CA ASN A 224 -1.88 -21.34 -19.24
C ASN A 224 -1.32 -22.54 -18.46
N GLU A 225 -1.79 -23.74 -18.81
CA GLU A 225 -1.39 -24.98 -18.14
C GLU A 225 0.11 -25.23 -18.17
N LYS A 226 0.77 -24.95 -19.30
CA LYS A 226 2.22 -25.15 -19.46
C LYS A 226 2.99 -24.28 -18.49
N SER A 227 2.71 -22.97 -18.49
CA SER A 227 3.37 -22.01 -17.57
C SER A 227 3.07 -22.33 -16.11
N PHE A 228 1.88 -22.83 -15.78
CA PHE A 228 1.53 -23.26 -14.44
C PHE A 228 2.33 -24.49 -14.00
N LYS A 229 2.46 -25.52 -14.84
CA LYS A 229 3.28 -26.70 -14.57
C LYS A 229 4.78 -26.34 -14.40
N GLU A 230 5.28 -25.42 -15.21
CA GLU A 230 6.65 -24.91 -15.07
C GLU A 230 6.83 -24.15 -13.75
N GLN A 231 5.80 -23.38 -13.33
CA GLN A 231 5.83 -22.66 -12.06
C GLN A 231 5.85 -23.63 -10.88
N ILE A 232 5.08 -24.72 -10.91
CA ILE A 232 5.12 -25.78 -9.89
C ILE A 232 6.51 -26.40 -9.78
N LYS A 233 7.20 -26.66 -10.91
CA LYS A 233 8.58 -27.19 -10.89
C LYS A 233 9.54 -26.22 -10.20
N ARG A 234 9.46 -24.93 -10.56
CA ARG A 234 10.27 -23.88 -9.92
C ARG A 234 9.98 -23.75 -8.43
N ALA A 235 8.70 -23.79 -8.04
CA ALA A 235 8.27 -23.76 -6.67
C ALA A 235 8.88 -24.89 -5.82
N ARG A 236 8.81 -26.13 -6.31
CA ARG A 236 9.43 -27.28 -5.64
C ARG A 236 10.91 -27.11 -5.40
N SER A 237 11.63 -26.59 -6.38
CA SER A 237 13.09 -26.33 -6.26
C SER A 237 13.41 -25.22 -5.28
N ARG A 238 12.59 -24.15 -5.21
CA ARG A 238 12.83 -22.98 -4.37
C ARG A 238 12.40 -23.17 -2.91
N LEU A 239 11.37 -23.96 -2.68
CA LEU A 239 10.70 -24.10 -1.38
C LEU A 239 11.67 -24.40 -0.21
N PRO A 240 12.64 -25.34 -0.32
CA PRO A 240 13.58 -25.62 0.77
C PRO A 240 14.42 -24.40 1.13
N ALA A 241 15.02 -23.73 0.16
CA ALA A 241 15.87 -22.57 0.37
C ALA A 241 15.10 -21.36 0.95
N VAL A 242 13.86 -21.12 0.46
CA VAL A 242 13.01 -20.06 0.99
C VAL A 242 12.58 -20.35 2.44
N LYS A 243 12.22 -21.61 2.73
CA LYS A 243 11.89 -22.05 4.11
C LYS A 243 13.06 -21.85 5.05
N GLU A 244 14.27 -22.27 4.66
CA GLU A 244 15.48 -22.12 5.45
C GLU A 244 15.80 -20.64 5.70
N ALA A 245 15.77 -19.81 4.67
CA ALA A 245 16.01 -18.38 4.80
C ALA A 245 15.02 -17.70 5.75
N LEU A 246 13.69 -17.97 5.58
CA LEU A 246 12.67 -17.43 6.46
C LEU A 246 12.85 -17.91 7.91
N SER A 247 13.16 -19.21 8.10
CA SER A 247 13.42 -19.77 9.43
C SER A 247 14.57 -19.05 10.13
N ARG A 248 15.66 -18.79 9.43
CA ARG A 248 16.79 -18.00 9.95
C ARG A 248 16.37 -16.59 10.34
N TYR A 249 15.69 -15.88 9.45
CA TYR A 249 15.22 -14.52 9.74
C TYR A 249 14.24 -14.48 10.91
N LEU A 250 13.36 -15.46 11.02
CA LEU A 250 12.43 -15.59 12.14
C LEU A 250 13.15 -15.78 13.47
N GLN A 251 14.17 -16.65 13.50
CA GLN A 251 14.99 -16.89 14.70
C GLN A 251 15.77 -15.63 15.11
N GLU A 252 16.39 -14.94 14.15
CA GLU A 252 17.10 -13.68 14.40
C GLU A 252 16.16 -12.59 14.89
N THR A 253 14.94 -12.51 14.32
CA THR A 253 13.90 -11.56 14.74
C THR A 253 13.41 -11.88 16.15
N ALA A 254 13.17 -13.15 16.47
CA ALA A 254 12.73 -13.59 17.78
C ALA A 254 13.81 -13.31 18.84
N ALA A 255 15.07 -13.55 18.53
CA ALA A 255 16.20 -13.25 19.44
C ALA A 255 16.30 -11.74 19.71
N ALA A 256 16.25 -10.90 18.66
CA ALA A 256 16.29 -9.45 18.80
C ALA A 256 15.04 -8.91 19.56
N TYR A 257 13.87 -9.51 19.36
CA TYR A 257 12.66 -9.18 20.12
C TYR A 257 12.82 -9.51 21.62
N ALA A 258 13.36 -10.68 21.95
CA ALA A 258 13.59 -11.10 23.34
C ALA A 258 14.54 -10.14 24.06
N GLU A 259 15.66 -9.77 23.39
CA GLU A 259 16.63 -8.80 23.92
C GLU A 259 15.99 -7.44 24.18
N LEU A 260 15.29 -6.88 23.18
CA LEU A 260 14.60 -5.61 23.31
C LEU A 260 13.55 -5.63 24.43
N ASN A 261 12.71 -6.67 24.46
CA ASN A 261 11.66 -6.80 25.46
C ASN A 261 12.21 -6.89 26.90
N GLY A 262 13.38 -7.54 27.09
CA GLY A 262 14.09 -7.58 28.36
C GLY A 262 14.60 -6.21 28.84
N LYS A 263 14.89 -5.29 27.92
CA LYS A 263 15.42 -3.94 28.22
C LYS A 263 14.33 -2.87 28.34
N LEU A 264 13.11 -3.12 27.86
CA LEU A 264 12.04 -2.11 27.87
C LEU A 264 11.69 -1.66 29.30
N GLY A 265 11.39 -2.55 30.22
CA GLY A 265 11.16 -2.25 31.64
C GLY A 265 10.38 -0.97 31.95
N LYS A 266 10.94 -0.08 32.77
CA LYS A 266 10.43 1.25 33.13
C LYS A 266 11.12 2.38 32.34
N HIS A 267 11.70 2.10 31.19
CA HIS A 267 12.39 3.10 30.38
C HIS A 267 11.42 4.16 29.80
N PRO A 268 11.78 5.45 29.70
CA PRO A 268 10.90 6.52 29.15
C PRO A 268 10.34 6.20 27.77
N LEU A 269 11.09 5.52 26.90
CA LEU A 269 10.66 5.14 25.55
C LEU A 269 9.80 3.87 25.50
N THR A 270 9.52 3.21 26.64
CA THR A 270 8.83 1.91 26.66
C THR A 270 7.49 1.93 25.94
N HIS A 271 6.67 2.95 26.17
CA HIS A 271 5.35 3.06 25.53
C HIS A 271 5.48 3.20 24.01
N LEU A 272 6.33 4.12 23.56
CA LEU A 272 6.59 4.36 22.14
C LEU A 272 7.07 3.10 21.41
N LEU A 273 8.08 2.44 21.99
CA LEU A 273 8.68 1.27 21.35
C LEU A 273 7.76 0.03 21.38
N ARG A 274 6.91 -0.13 22.41
CA ARG A 274 5.88 -1.20 22.42
C ARG A 274 4.84 -0.99 21.33
N LEU A 275 4.34 0.22 21.15
CA LEU A 275 3.40 0.54 20.08
C LEU A 275 4.01 0.24 18.72
N ARG A 276 5.28 0.58 18.55
CA ARG A 276 6.00 0.32 17.31
C ARG A 276 6.21 -1.18 17.06
N LEU A 277 6.58 -1.95 18.09
CA LEU A 277 6.67 -3.41 18.00
C LEU A 277 5.35 -4.03 17.56
N GLN A 278 4.23 -3.59 18.15
CA GLN A 278 2.89 -4.04 17.79
C GLN A 278 2.52 -3.69 16.35
N THR A 279 3.00 -2.57 15.82
CA THR A 279 2.79 -2.18 14.41
C THR A 279 3.65 -3.00 13.46
N LEU A 280 4.94 -3.18 13.80
CA LEU A 280 5.90 -3.89 12.95
C LEU A 280 5.60 -5.39 12.88
N LEU A 281 5.28 -6.00 14.04
CA LEU A 281 4.98 -7.42 14.19
C LEU A 281 3.49 -7.65 14.48
N ALA A 282 2.59 -6.93 13.82
CA ALA A 282 1.15 -7.12 13.94
C ALA A 282 0.70 -8.46 13.32
N PRO A 283 -0.46 -9.03 13.69
CA PRO A 283 -1.01 -10.20 13.03
C PRO A 283 -1.00 -10.05 11.50
N GLY A 284 -0.51 -11.05 10.77
CA GLY A 284 -0.30 -10.99 9.33
C GLY A 284 0.98 -10.25 8.91
N PHE A 285 1.93 -10.00 9.82
CA PHE A 285 3.16 -9.29 9.46
C PHE A 285 4.01 -10.06 8.46
N ALA A 286 3.98 -11.40 8.49
CA ALA A 286 4.83 -12.22 7.65
C ALA A 286 4.49 -12.05 6.17
N THR A 287 3.23 -12.07 5.80
CA THR A 287 2.78 -11.84 4.43
C THR A 287 2.86 -10.39 4.00
N ARG A 288 2.73 -9.44 4.93
CA ARG A 288 2.85 -8.00 4.64
C ARG A 288 4.28 -7.49 4.55
N THR A 289 5.26 -8.25 5.04
CA THR A 289 6.66 -7.90 4.95
C THR A 289 7.22 -8.32 3.59
N PRO A 290 7.61 -7.38 2.71
CA PRO A 290 8.26 -7.72 1.45
C PRO A 290 9.50 -8.60 1.70
N TRP A 291 9.76 -9.55 0.81
CA TRP A 291 10.87 -10.50 1.00
C TRP A 291 12.21 -9.80 1.23
N ALA A 292 12.46 -8.70 0.54
CA ALA A 292 13.68 -7.91 0.72
C ALA A 292 13.82 -7.30 2.11
N GLN A 293 12.73 -7.16 2.87
CA GLN A 293 12.72 -6.57 4.20
C GLN A 293 12.85 -7.61 5.32
N TRP A 294 12.68 -8.89 5.03
CA TRP A 294 12.81 -9.95 6.03
C TRP A 294 14.17 -9.95 6.75
N PRO A 295 15.34 -9.85 6.07
CA PRO A 295 16.63 -9.75 6.75
C PRO A 295 16.80 -8.44 7.54
N ARG A 296 15.93 -7.44 7.31
CA ARG A 296 15.99 -6.16 8.02
C ARG A 296 15.18 -6.13 9.32
N LEU A 297 14.19 -7.02 9.49
CA LEU A 297 13.38 -7.06 10.72
C LEU A 297 14.23 -7.16 12.00
N PRO A 298 15.19 -8.10 12.13
CA PRO A 298 16.06 -8.15 13.32
C PRO A 298 16.89 -6.87 13.47
N ILE A 299 17.30 -6.22 12.39
CA ILE A 299 18.05 -4.95 12.43
C ILE A 299 17.18 -3.81 12.99
N TYR A 300 15.92 -3.73 12.60
CA TYR A 300 14.99 -2.73 13.15
C TYR A 300 14.79 -2.90 14.65
N LEU A 301 14.68 -4.14 15.13
CA LEU A 301 14.57 -4.44 16.57
C LEU A 301 15.86 -4.11 17.33
N LYS A 302 17.03 -4.47 16.78
CA LYS A 302 18.33 -4.09 17.34
C LYS A 302 18.51 -2.57 17.38
N ALA A 303 18.01 -1.85 16.37
CA ALA A 303 18.06 -0.39 16.38
C ALA A 303 17.23 0.22 17.53
N MET A 304 16.09 -0.38 17.86
CA MET A 304 15.29 0.02 19.03
C MET A 304 16.07 -0.26 20.34
N THR A 305 16.75 -1.39 20.43
CA THR A 305 17.59 -1.71 21.60
C THR A 305 18.72 -0.70 21.78
N LEU A 306 19.46 -0.38 20.72
CA LEU A 306 20.53 0.62 20.75
C LEU A 306 20.02 2.02 21.07
N ARG A 307 18.83 2.36 20.60
CA ARG A 307 18.17 3.63 20.95
C ARG A 307 17.90 3.73 22.44
N LEU A 308 17.40 2.65 23.09
CA LEU A 308 17.23 2.60 24.55
C LEU A 308 18.55 2.88 25.29
N GLU A 309 19.62 2.20 24.89
CA GLU A 309 20.93 2.32 25.51
C GLU A 309 21.53 3.73 25.39
N LYS A 310 21.28 4.41 24.26
CA LYS A 310 21.83 5.75 23.98
C LYS A 310 20.93 6.89 24.46
N TYR A 311 19.68 6.61 24.83
CA TYR A 311 18.69 7.64 25.15
C TYR A 311 19.14 8.62 26.23
N SER A 312 19.72 8.12 27.34
CA SER A 312 20.15 8.94 28.47
C SER A 312 21.26 9.92 28.12
N SER A 313 22.02 9.69 27.06
CA SER A 313 23.10 10.60 26.64
C SER A 313 22.60 11.90 26.03
N ASN A 314 21.45 11.88 25.34
CA ASN A 314 20.83 13.11 24.79
C ASN A 314 19.34 12.91 24.47
N PRO A 315 18.45 12.97 25.48
CA PRO A 315 17.01 12.81 25.29
C PRO A 315 16.36 13.87 24.38
N ALA A 316 16.86 15.12 24.41
CA ALA A 316 16.36 16.20 23.57
C ALA A 316 16.60 15.93 22.08
N ARG A 317 17.77 15.43 21.74
CA ARG A 317 18.10 15.03 20.36
C ARG A 317 17.27 13.82 19.90
N ASP A 318 17.01 12.88 20.80
CA ASP A 318 16.15 11.72 20.51
C ASP A 318 14.72 12.20 20.20
N ALA A 319 14.15 13.09 21.01
CA ALA A 319 12.82 13.66 20.81
C ALA A 319 12.70 14.44 19.47
N ALA A 320 13.71 15.25 19.14
CA ALA A 320 13.72 15.99 17.87
C ALA A 320 13.72 15.03 16.65
N ARG A 321 14.55 13.98 16.69
CA ARG A 321 14.58 12.97 15.63
C ARG A 321 13.27 12.19 15.52
N GLU A 322 12.64 11.89 16.65
CA GLU A 322 11.33 11.22 16.64
C GLU A 322 10.24 12.09 16.07
N ALA A 323 10.27 13.41 16.32
CA ALA A 323 9.31 14.37 15.74
C ALA A 323 9.42 14.40 14.20
N ASP A 324 10.65 14.45 13.64
CA ASP A 324 10.87 14.37 12.19
C ASP A 324 10.28 13.07 11.57
N ILE A 325 10.39 11.95 12.30
CA ILE A 325 9.87 10.67 11.83
C ILE A 325 8.33 10.63 11.90
N GLN A 326 7.75 11.15 12.97
CA GLN A 326 6.28 11.21 13.14
C GLN A 326 5.63 12.05 12.04
N GLU A 327 6.26 13.15 11.62
CA GLU A 327 5.78 13.94 10.48
C GLU A 327 5.72 13.10 9.19
N LEU A 328 6.79 12.34 8.89
CA LEU A 328 6.82 11.46 7.73
C LEU A 328 5.80 10.32 7.81
N GLU A 329 5.60 9.74 9.00
CA GLU A 329 4.58 8.70 9.22
C GLU A 329 3.16 9.26 9.04
N GLN A 330 2.90 10.45 9.55
CA GLN A 330 1.62 11.12 9.37
C GLN A 330 1.33 11.38 7.89
N MET A 331 2.30 11.95 7.15
CA MET A 331 2.16 12.17 5.70
C MET A 331 1.86 10.86 4.94
N TRP A 332 2.56 9.78 5.29
CA TRP A 332 2.32 8.46 4.69
C TRP A 332 0.92 7.94 5.01
N GLN A 333 0.49 8.05 6.27
CA GLN A 333 -0.82 7.61 6.73
C GLN A 333 -1.95 8.39 6.04
N GLU A 334 -1.85 9.71 5.97
CA GLU A 334 -2.83 10.56 5.29
C GLU A 334 -3.00 10.18 3.81
N LYS A 335 -1.89 9.93 3.10
CA LYS A 335 -1.91 9.47 1.70
C LYS A 335 -2.56 8.09 1.57
N THR A 336 -2.21 7.13 2.44
CA THR A 336 -2.77 5.77 2.38
C THR A 336 -4.25 5.74 2.74
N ASP A 337 -4.67 6.51 3.75
CA ASP A 337 -6.07 6.64 4.14
C ASP A 337 -6.90 7.33 3.05
N GLY A 338 -6.32 8.32 2.38
CA GLY A 338 -6.92 8.97 1.22
C GLY A 338 -7.20 7.98 0.09
N LEU A 339 -6.22 7.15 -0.26
CA LEU A 339 -6.38 6.10 -1.28
C LEU A 339 -7.40 5.04 -0.86
N ALA A 340 -7.37 4.61 0.40
CA ALA A 340 -8.32 3.63 0.93
C ALA A 340 -9.77 4.14 0.87
N LYS A 341 -10.02 5.42 1.21
CA LYS A 341 -11.33 6.07 1.07
C LYS A 341 -11.82 6.11 -0.39
N GLN A 342 -10.89 6.22 -1.33
CA GLN A 342 -11.18 6.22 -2.77
C GLN A 342 -11.28 4.81 -3.37
N GLY A 343 -11.06 3.75 -2.56
CA GLY A 343 -11.01 2.38 -3.05
C GLY A 343 -9.81 2.11 -3.99
N GLN A 344 -8.78 2.96 -3.93
CA GLN A 344 -7.61 2.83 -4.77
C GLN A 344 -6.51 2.02 -4.07
N PRO A 345 -5.76 1.17 -4.79
CA PRO A 345 -4.65 0.43 -4.22
C PRO A 345 -3.48 1.37 -3.89
N VAL A 346 -2.75 1.02 -2.84
CA VAL A 346 -1.49 1.68 -2.49
C VAL A 346 -0.46 1.36 -3.57
N SER A 347 0.18 2.37 -4.14
CA SER A 347 1.24 2.17 -5.14
C SER A 347 2.49 1.53 -4.52
N ASP A 348 3.29 0.83 -5.34
CA ASP A 348 4.54 0.20 -4.88
C ASP A 348 5.50 1.21 -4.23
N GLY A 349 5.57 2.43 -4.77
CA GLY A 349 6.38 3.51 -4.21
C GLY A 349 5.92 3.91 -2.81
N LEU A 350 4.61 4.07 -2.60
CA LEU A 350 4.05 4.42 -1.30
C LEU A 350 4.15 3.26 -0.29
N ALA A 351 4.04 2.01 -0.75
CA ALA A 351 4.31 0.83 0.07
C ALA A 351 5.78 0.73 0.47
N ALA A 352 6.72 1.04 -0.44
CA ALA A 352 8.16 1.08 -0.16
C ALA A 352 8.52 2.21 0.81
N PHE A 353 7.83 3.35 0.78
CA PHE A 353 8.08 4.51 1.64
C PHE A 353 8.00 4.16 3.13
N LYS A 354 7.06 3.32 3.54
CA LYS A 354 6.97 2.79 4.91
C LYS A 354 8.29 2.16 5.37
N TRP A 355 8.92 1.37 4.52
CA TRP A 355 10.18 0.69 4.84
C TRP A 355 11.38 1.64 4.80
N MET A 356 11.31 2.70 4.00
CA MET A 356 12.32 3.77 4.03
C MET A 356 12.28 4.55 5.35
N ILE A 357 11.12 4.72 5.97
CA ILE A 357 11.00 5.28 7.32
C ILE A 357 11.69 4.36 8.34
N GLU A 358 11.55 3.02 8.21
CA GLU A 358 12.28 2.08 9.07
C GLU A 358 13.80 2.22 8.91
N GLU A 359 14.29 2.31 7.68
CA GLU A 359 15.72 2.55 7.44
C GLU A 359 16.17 3.93 7.96
N LEU A 360 15.32 4.96 7.88
CA LEU A 360 15.62 6.26 8.49
C LEU A 360 15.82 6.14 10.00
N ARG A 361 15.01 5.33 10.70
CA ARG A 361 15.20 5.08 12.12
C ARG A 361 16.56 4.43 12.42
N VAL A 362 16.97 3.43 11.64
CA VAL A 362 18.29 2.85 11.74
C VAL A 362 19.37 3.93 11.56
N SER A 363 19.26 4.75 10.52
CA SER A 363 20.20 5.84 10.25
C SER A 363 20.29 6.86 11.38
N LEU A 364 19.17 7.20 12.03
CA LEU A 364 19.12 8.24 13.07
C LEU A 364 19.56 7.71 14.45
N PHE A 365 19.14 6.49 14.83
CA PHE A 365 19.32 5.99 16.20
C PHE A 365 20.42 4.92 16.35
N ALA A 366 20.77 4.22 15.24
CA ALA A 366 21.67 3.08 15.27
C ALA A 366 22.57 3.01 14.03
N GLN A 367 23.33 4.07 13.75
CA GLN A 367 24.14 4.23 12.53
C GLN A 367 25.14 3.08 12.31
N GLU A 368 25.63 2.46 13.37
CA GLU A 368 26.52 1.30 13.35
C GLU A 368 25.92 0.08 12.65
N LEU A 369 24.58 -0.06 12.61
CA LEU A 369 23.89 -1.16 11.93
C LEU A 369 23.81 -0.97 10.41
N LYS A 370 24.17 0.20 9.92
CA LYS A 370 24.16 0.62 8.51
C LYS A 370 22.81 0.41 7.84
N THR A 371 22.53 1.24 6.86
CA THR A 371 21.35 1.13 5.97
C THR A 371 21.78 0.60 4.60
N PRO A 372 20.90 -0.12 3.87
CA PRO A 372 21.23 -0.67 2.56
C PRO A 372 21.43 0.42 1.49
N TYR A 373 20.89 1.60 1.74
CA TYR A 373 20.99 2.78 0.88
C TYR A 373 21.00 4.07 1.71
N PRO A 374 21.51 5.19 1.19
CA PRO A 374 21.50 6.46 1.90
C PRO A 374 20.07 6.97 2.11
N VAL A 375 19.68 7.20 3.34
CA VAL A 375 18.37 7.71 3.76
C VAL A 375 18.52 8.93 4.66
N SER A 376 17.65 9.93 4.50
CA SER A 376 17.57 11.10 5.36
C SER A 376 16.18 11.74 5.27
N VAL A 377 15.77 12.51 6.29
CA VAL A 377 14.49 13.25 6.32
C VAL A 377 14.33 14.08 5.05
N LYS A 378 15.36 14.88 4.70
CA LYS A 378 15.34 15.72 3.50
C LYS A 378 15.11 14.96 2.19
N ARG A 379 15.60 13.71 2.09
CA ARG A 379 15.36 12.85 0.91
C ARG A 379 13.94 12.35 0.87
N LEU A 380 13.41 11.90 2.01
CA LEU A 380 12.05 11.36 2.08
C LEU A 380 10.98 12.44 1.84
N LEU A 381 11.19 13.67 2.32
CA LEU A 381 10.29 14.79 2.06
C LEU A 381 10.23 15.22 0.58
N LYS A 382 11.22 14.81 -0.24
CA LYS A 382 11.25 15.11 -1.69
C LYS A 382 10.59 14.02 -2.55
N MET A 383 10.19 12.92 -1.97
CA MET A 383 9.52 11.79 -2.64
C MET A 383 8.00 11.92 -2.57
#